data_d6f6773feef84cfc06e71c447c6eb56b
#
_entry.id   d6f6773feef84cfc06e71c447c6eb56b
#
_cell.length_a   1.000
_cell.length_b   1.000
_cell.length_c   1.000
_cell.angle_alpha   90.00
_cell.angle_beta   90.00
_cell.angle_gamma   90.00
#
_symmetry.space_group_name_H-M   'P 1'
#
loop_
_entity.id
_entity.type
_entity.pdbx_description
1 polymer ?
#
loop_
_entity_poly.entity_id
_entity_poly.type
_entity_poly.pdbx_seq_one_letter_code
_entity_poly.pdbx_strand_id
1 'polypeptide(L)'
;MQATFRFSFGPWNIHEGADPFGPPVRDSMSFAQKLKLFKPLGFDGVQFHDDDAVPDLNDLDSAALAKKAKEVKSMLDGEGLVAEFVAPRLWEDPRTIDGGYTANDPACRTYAIERSLRAIDIAHALGTKLIVLWLAREGTYVRESKDSKRSTEYLVEAINRMLAHDSSIRIAIEPKPNEPVDQAYIPTTGHAIALGHLCSDPARVGVNIESAHAILAGLDPSDEMGFALAHKKLFSVHLNDQNGIKFDADRSFGSIDLRRAFNQVRILDRHAYGSSGEFVGLDIKAMRTQKFDVSTKHLSNSRTVFLNLLEVSRGLDQKAIDALIAARDYEELDLLIINALMGK
;
A
#
# COMPACT_ATOMS: atom_id res chain seq x y z
N MET A 1 14.57 21.64 4.17
CA MET A 1 14.57 21.28 2.73
C MET A 1 13.18 20.78 2.38
N GLN A 2 12.64 21.19 1.26
CA GLN A 2 11.36 20.66 0.77
C GLN A 2 11.57 19.21 0.33
N ALA A 3 10.63 18.32 0.65
CA ALA A 3 10.69 16.92 0.25
C ALA A 3 10.63 16.78 -1.29
N THR A 4 11.48 15.93 -1.84
CA THR A 4 11.39 15.50 -3.24
C THR A 4 10.75 14.13 -3.24
N PHE A 5 9.56 14.01 -3.81
CA PHE A 5 8.80 12.77 -3.82
C PHE A 5 9.24 11.87 -4.98
N ARG A 6 9.48 10.61 -4.68
CA ARG A 6 9.64 9.52 -5.65
C ARG A 6 8.37 8.67 -5.65
N PHE A 7 8.05 8.08 -6.78
CA PHE A 7 6.80 7.36 -6.99
C PHE A 7 7.04 5.89 -7.29
N SER A 8 6.11 5.05 -6.84
CA SER A 8 6.12 3.61 -7.08
C SER A 8 4.71 3.10 -7.40
N PHE A 9 4.64 1.95 -8.06
CA PHE A 9 3.44 1.15 -8.17
C PHE A 9 3.78 -0.32 -8.39
N GLY A 10 2.81 -1.21 -8.23
CA GLY A 10 2.97 -2.64 -8.50
C GLY A 10 2.57 -3.04 -9.91
N PRO A 11 3.13 -4.12 -10.48
CA PRO A 11 2.78 -4.61 -11.82
C PRO A 11 1.29 -4.93 -12.00
N TRP A 12 0.58 -5.21 -10.91
CA TRP A 12 -0.88 -5.43 -10.88
C TRP A 12 -1.70 -4.18 -11.24
N ASN A 13 -1.13 -2.98 -11.07
CA ASN A 13 -1.77 -1.73 -11.47
C ASN A 13 -1.92 -1.61 -13.01
N ILE A 14 -1.14 -2.37 -13.78
CA ILE A 14 -1.35 -2.53 -15.22
C ILE A 14 -2.23 -3.77 -15.41
N HIS A 15 -3.53 -3.54 -15.37
CA HIS A 15 -4.56 -4.55 -15.17
C HIS A 15 -5.32 -4.84 -16.47
N GLU A 16 -5.62 -6.12 -16.70
CA GLU A 16 -6.32 -6.62 -17.90
C GLU A 16 -7.84 -6.33 -17.87
N GLY A 17 -8.34 -5.78 -16.76
CA GLY A 17 -9.74 -5.40 -16.62
C GLY A 17 -10.65 -6.57 -16.23
N ALA A 18 -10.12 -7.66 -15.68
CA ALA A 18 -10.94 -8.66 -15.01
C ALA A 18 -11.53 -8.07 -13.72
N ASP A 19 -12.73 -8.51 -13.37
CA ASP A 19 -13.39 -8.18 -12.11
C ASP A 19 -14.23 -9.40 -11.65
N PRO A 20 -14.87 -9.38 -10.47
CA PRO A 20 -15.70 -10.50 -10.01
C PRO A 20 -16.87 -10.85 -10.94
N PHE A 21 -17.21 -9.97 -11.89
CA PHE A 21 -18.34 -10.14 -12.80
C PHE A 21 -17.93 -10.52 -14.23
N GLY A 22 -16.65 -10.54 -14.54
CA GLY A 22 -16.22 -10.94 -15.87
C GLY A 22 -14.71 -11.10 -16.09
N PRO A 23 -14.33 -11.84 -17.15
CA PRO A 23 -12.95 -12.15 -17.49
C PRO A 23 -12.20 -10.89 -17.97
N PRO A 24 -10.87 -11.00 -18.24
CA PRO A 24 -10.08 -9.97 -18.87
C PRO A 24 -10.71 -9.42 -20.15
N VAL A 25 -10.60 -8.12 -20.38
CA VAL A 25 -11.07 -7.39 -21.57
C VAL A 25 -9.92 -6.76 -22.36
N ARG A 26 -8.70 -6.87 -21.85
CA ARG A 26 -7.46 -6.42 -22.49
C ARG A 26 -6.43 -7.54 -22.42
N ASP A 27 -5.49 -7.52 -23.37
CA ASP A 27 -4.38 -8.49 -23.38
C ASP A 27 -3.47 -8.29 -22.17
N SER A 28 -2.92 -9.38 -21.64
CA SER A 28 -1.91 -9.36 -20.59
C SER A 28 -0.58 -8.85 -21.14
N MET A 29 0.12 -8.07 -20.34
CA MET A 29 1.52 -7.72 -20.57
C MET A 29 2.42 -8.62 -19.73
N SER A 30 3.53 -9.07 -20.32
CA SER A 30 4.57 -9.75 -19.55
C SER A 30 5.20 -8.79 -18.53
N PHE A 31 5.76 -9.32 -17.45
CA PHE A 31 6.46 -8.52 -16.43
C PHE A 31 7.54 -7.61 -17.05
N ALA A 32 8.36 -8.14 -17.98
CA ALA A 32 9.38 -7.36 -18.68
C ALA A 32 8.81 -6.20 -19.52
N GLN A 33 7.62 -6.38 -20.12
CA GLN A 33 6.94 -5.28 -20.81
C GLN A 33 6.42 -4.23 -19.84
N LYS A 34 5.85 -4.66 -18.71
CA LYS A 34 5.38 -3.74 -17.66
C LYS A 34 6.52 -2.90 -17.11
N LEU A 35 7.69 -3.48 -16.81
CA LEU A 35 8.85 -2.74 -16.28
C LEU A 35 9.29 -1.58 -17.18
N LYS A 36 9.25 -1.74 -18.49
CA LYS A 36 9.62 -0.68 -19.45
C LYS A 36 8.70 0.53 -19.41
N LEU A 37 7.52 0.43 -18.77
CA LEU A 37 6.57 1.53 -18.68
C LEU A 37 6.82 2.42 -17.45
N PHE A 38 7.53 1.95 -16.41
CA PHE A 38 7.70 2.69 -15.17
C PHE A 38 8.36 4.06 -15.38
N LYS A 39 9.55 4.10 -15.96
CA LYS A 39 10.28 5.36 -16.20
C LYS A 39 9.55 6.33 -17.13
N PRO A 40 8.99 5.91 -18.27
CA PRO A 40 8.17 6.79 -19.11
C PRO A 40 6.96 7.37 -18.41
N LEU A 41 6.35 6.65 -17.44
CA LEU A 41 5.24 7.13 -16.64
C LEU A 41 5.70 7.99 -15.43
N GLY A 42 7.01 8.09 -15.18
CA GLY A 42 7.60 8.92 -14.13
C GLY A 42 7.73 8.23 -12.77
N PHE A 43 7.92 6.90 -12.76
CA PHE A 43 8.07 6.10 -11.55
C PHE A 43 9.48 5.53 -11.41
N ASP A 44 9.95 5.44 -10.17
CA ASP A 44 11.28 4.95 -9.82
C ASP A 44 11.24 3.63 -9.03
N GLY A 45 10.16 3.39 -8.30
CA GLY A 45 9.97 2.23 -7.45
C GLY A 45 9.01 1.20 -8.03
N VAL A 46 9.31 -0.06 -7.81
CA VAL A 46 8.44 -1.20 -8.12
C VAL A 46 8.02 -1.88 -6.83
N GLN A 47 6.74 -2.02 -6.65
CA GLN A 47 6.13 -2.80 -5.57
C GLN A 47 5.97 -4.25 -6.07
N PHE A 48 6.17 -5.22 -5.18
CA PHE A 48 6.10 -6.63 -5.54
C PHE A 48 5.16 -7.40 -4.62
N HIS A 49 4.36 -8.30 -5.19
CA HIS A 49 4.04 -9.52 -4.48
C HIS A 49 5.20 -10.52 -4.66
N ASP A 50 5.33 -11.46 -3.75
CA ASP A 50 6.40 -12.46 -3.79
C ASP A 50 6.43 -13.26 -5.11
N ASP A 51 5.25 -13.61 -5.62
CA ASP A 51 5.07 -14.36 -6.88
C ASP A 51 5.09 -13.49 -8.15
N ASP A 52 4.98 -12.17 -8.06
CA ASP A 52 5.31 -11.27 -9.18
C ASP A 52 6.82 -11.34 -9.49
N ALA A 53 7.65 -11.49 -8.46
CA ALA A 53 9.09 -11.64 -8.59
C ALA A 53 9.50 -13.07 -8.92
N VAL A 54 8.93 -14.07 -8.22
CA VAL A 54 9.28 -15.49 -8.37
C VAL A 54 7.99 -16.31 -8.39
N PRO A 55 7.35 -16.50 -9.59
CA PRO A 55 6.04 -17.13 -9.69
C PRO A 55 5.95 -18.55 -9.13
N ASP A 56 7.03 -19.32 -9.20
CA ASP A 56 7.12 -20.70 -8.72
C ASP A 56 7.82 -20.84 -7.36
N LEU A 57 7.77 -19.79 -6.55
CA LEU A 57 8.49 -19.74 -5.27
C LEU A 57 8.24 -20.94 -4.35
N ASN A 58 7.04 -21.52 -4.38
CA ASN A 58 6.70 -22.65 -3.51
C ASN A 58 7.45 -23.96 -3.86
N ASP A 59 7.89 -24.10 -5.11
CA ASP A 59 8.51 -25.32 -5.66
C ASP A 59 10.05 -25.24 -5.64
N LEU A 60 10.62 -24.11 -5.26
CA LEU A 60 12.06 -23.86 -5.31
C LEU A 60 12.73 -24.08 -3.94
N ASP A 61 13.98 -24.54 -3.96
CA ASP A 61 14.86 -24.40 -2.80
C ASP A 61 15.36 -22.96 -2.64
N SER A 62 16.00 -22.65 -1.50
CA SER A 62 16.46 -21.30 -1.20
C SER A 62 17.50 -20.77 -2.19
N ALA A 63 18.35 -21.64 -2.77
CA ALA A 63 19.37 -21.23 -3.74
C ALA A 63 18.73 -20.85 -5.08
N ALA A 64 17.79 -21.65 -5.57
CA ALA A 64 17.06 -21.38 -6.79
C ALA A 64 16.16 -20.14 -6.65
N LEU A 65 15.51 -19.96 -5.49
CA LEU A 65 14.73 -18.77 -5.15
C LEU A 65 15.60 -17.50 -5.24
N ALA A 66 16.74 -17.50 -4.54
CA ALA A 66 17.65 -16.36 -4.53
C ALA A 66 18.21 -16.06 -5.93
N LYS A 67 18.49 -17.08 -6.74
CA LYS A 67 18.92 -16.91 -8.12
C LYS A 67 17.86 -16.19 -8.96
N LYS A 68 16.61 -16.66 -8.95
CA LYS A 68 15.52 -16.02 -9.71
C LYS A 68 15.24 -14.58 -9.25
N ALA A 69 15.23 -14.33 -7.95
CA ALA A 69 15.07 -12.97 -7.43
C ALA A 69 16.21 -12.04 -7.89
N LYS A 70 17.45 -12.52 -7.96
CA LYS A 70 18.59 -11.75 -8.51
C LYS A 70 18.48 -11.49 -10.02
N GLU A 71 17.88 -12.39 -10.78
CA GLU A 71 17.57 -12.16 -12.20
C GLU A 71 16.58 -11.00 -12.34
N VAL A 72 15.53 -10.97 -11.51
CA VAL A 72 14.58 -9.84 -11.46
C VAL A 72 15.27 -8.55 -11.01
N LYS A 73 16.16 -8.61 -10.02
CA LYS A 73 16.97 -7.45 -9.61
C LYS A 73 17.78 -6.89 -10.77
N SER A 74 18.40 -7.76 -11.58
CA SER A 74 19.16 -7.33 -12.76
C SER A 74 18.27 -6.67 -13.82
N MET A 75 17.00 -7.12 -13.96
CA MET A 75 16.03 -6.45 -14.84
C MET A 75 15.69 -5.05 -14.32
N LEU A 76 15.47 -4.90 -13.01
CA LEU A 76 15.22 -3.58 -12.40
C LEU A 76 16.41 -2.63 -12.63
N ASP A 77 17.63 -3.11 -12.40
CA ASP A 77 18.85 -2.32 -12.60
C ASP A 77 19.01 -1.86 -14.05
N GLY A 78 18.67 -2.76 -15.00
CA GLY A 78 18.70 -2.44 -16.44
C GLY A 78 17.73 -1.32 -16.84
N GLU A 79 16.60 -1.19 -16.15
CA GLU A 79 15.61 -0.13 -16.37
C GLU A 79 15.80 1.07 -15.41
N GLY A 80 16.81 1.05 -14.53
CA GLY A 80 17.06 2.11 -13.54
C GLY A 80 15.99 2.18 -12.44
N LEU A 81 15.38 1.04 -12.10
CA LEU A 81 14.32 0.90 -11.10
C LEU A 81 14.86 0.29 -9.82
N VAL A 82 14.14 0.49 -8.72
CA VAL A 82 14.42 -0.14 -7.44
C VAL A 82 13.16 -0.83 -6.90
N ALA A 83 13.32 -1.91 -6.16
CA ALA A 83 12.22 -2.51 -5.42
C ALA A 83 11.90 -1.64 -4.19
N GLU A 84 10.61 -1.31 -4.00
CA GLU A 84 10.16 -0.63 -2.80
C GLU A 84 9.92 -1.62 -1.68
N PHE A 85 9.06 -2.59 -1.91
CA PHE A 85 8.74 -3.63 -0.93
C PHE A 85 8.41 -4.98 -1.61
N VAL A 86 8.30 -6.02 -0.78
CA VAL A 86 7.71 -7.31 -1.17
C VAL A 86 6.58 -7.65 -0.21
N ALA A 87 5.44 -8.09 -0.74
CA ALA A 87 4.29 -8.57 0.01
C ALA A 87 4.06 -10.07 -0.25
N PRO A 88 3.95 -10.93 0.77
CA PRO A 88 3.56 -12.32 0.59
C PRO A 88 2.10 -12.39 0.14
N ARG A 89 1.83 -12.93 -1.06
CA ARG A 89 0.47 -13.06 -1.60
C ARG A 89 -0.24 -14.28 -1.02
N LEU A 90 -0.82 -14.11 0.17
CA LEU A 90 -1.48 -15.20 0.88
C LEU A 90 -2.98 -15.32 0.59
N TRP A 91 -3.59 -14.33 -0.05
CA TRP A 91 -5.06 -14.27 -0.20
C TRP A 91 -5.61 -15.04 -1.40
N GLU A 92 -4.78 -15.46 -2.33
CA GLU A 92 -5.19 -16.19 -3.54
C GLU A 92 -4.99 -17.70 -3.41
N ASP A 93 -4.09 -18.16 -2.55
CA ASP A 93 -3.80 -19.60 -2.39
C ASP A 93 -5.01 -20.32 -1.74
N PRO A 94 -5.51 -21.42 -2.32
CA PRO A 94 -6.62 -22.18 -1.76
C PRO A 94 -6.39 -22.66 -0.32
N ARG A 95 -5.15 -22.87 0.10
CA ARG A 95 -4.81 -23.27 1.48
C ARG A 95 -5.10 -22.16 2.50
N THR A 96 -5.01 -20.91 2.11
CA THR A 96 -5.14 -19.74 2.99
C THR A 96 -6.42 -18.95 2.78
N ILE A 97 -7.39 -19.52 2.05
CA ILE A 97 -8.65 -18.84 1.73
C ILE A 97 -9.49 -18.51 2.97
N ASP A 98 -9.34 -19.27 4.06
CA ASP A 98 -9.97 -19.00 5.37
C ASP A 98 -8.97 -18.38 6.36
N GLY A 99 -8.06 -17.56 5.87
CA GLY A 99 -6.98 -16.96 6.63
C GLY A 99 -5.65 -17.69 6.45
N GLY A 100 -4.58 -16.94 6.40
CA GLY A 100 -3.23 -17.47 6.42
C GLY A 100 -2.74 -17.61 7.86
N TYR A 101 -2.38 -16.50 8.47
CA TYR A 101 -1.86 -16.47 9.85
C TYR A 101 -2.91 -16.81 10.89
N THR A 102 -4.18 -16.49 10.63
CA THR A 102 -5.30 -16.72 11.59
C THR A 102 -6.15 -17.94 11.24
N ALA A 103 -5.69 -18.79 10.33
CA ALA A 103 -6.39 -20.04 10.02
C ALA A 103 -6.56 -20.92 11.28
N ASN A 104 -7.69 -21.60 11.38
CA ASN A 104 -7.90 -22.59 12.45
C ASN A 104 -6.93 -23.77 12.33
N ASP A 105 -6.60 -24.17 11.09
CA ASP A 105 -5.64 -25.24 10.81
C ASP A 105 -4.19 -24.76 11.05
N PRO A 106 -3.44 -25.43 11.98
CA PRO A 106 -2.03 -25.11 12.22
C PRO A 106 -1.13 -25.28 10.99
N ALA A 107 -1.45 -26.22 10.08
CA ALA A 107 -0.67 -26.42 8.86
C ALA A 107 -0.77 -25.21 7.91
N CYS A 108 -1.96 -24.61 7.81
CA CYS A 108 -2.13 -23.37 7.06
C CYS A 108 -1.31 -22.21 7.65
N ARG A 109 -1.31 -22.06 8.99
CA ARG A 109 -0.51 -21.01 9.64
C ARG A 109 0.99 -21.21 9.43
N THR A 110 1.46 -22.44 9.53
CA THR A 110 2.87 -22.79 9.24
C THR A 110 3.22 -22.41 7.81
N TYR A 111 2.41 -22.80 6.83
CA TYR A 111 2.62 -22.44 5.43
C TYR A 111 2.65 -20.91 5.21
N ALA A 112 1.73 -20.17 5.81
CA ALA A 112 1.67 -18.72 5.67
C ALA A 112 2.95 -18.05 6.20
N ILE A 113 3.44 -18.51 7.37
CA ILE A 113 4.70 -18.03 7.94
C ILE A 113 5.88 -18.40 7.03
N GLU A 114 6.02 -19.65 6.61
CA GLU A 114 7.12 -20.09 5.75
C GLU A 114 7.14 -19.33 4.41
N ARG A 115 5.98 -19.10 3.77
CA ARG A 115 5.90 -18.28 2.57
C ARG A 115 6.35 -16.84 2.83
N SER A 116 6.00 -16.28 3.99
CA SER A 116 6.43 -14.92 4.36
C SER A 116 7.93 -14.82 4.62
N LEU A 117 8.56 -15.87 5.17
CA LEU A 117 10.03 -15.92 5.29
C LEU A 117 10.69 -15.97 3.91
N ARG A 118 10.13 -16.70 2.95
CA ARG A 118 10.60 -16.71 1.55
C ARG A 118 10.42 -15.34 0.88
N ALA A 119 9.32 -14.63 1.16
CA ALA A 119 9.12 -13.27 0.68
C ALA A 119 10.21 -12.31 1.22
N ILE A 120 10.67 -12.50 2.45
CA ILE A 120 11.80 -11.75 3.02
C ILE A 120 13.10 -12.07 2.27
N ASP A 121 13.37 -13.33 1.95
CA ASP A 121 14.54 -13.73 1.17
C ASP A 121 14.53 -13.12 -0.24
N ILE A 122 13.35 -13.06 -0.88
CA ILE A 122 13.13 -12.37 -2.16
C ILE A 122 13.41 -10.87 -2.00
N ALA A 123 12.85 -10.22 -0.98
CA ALA A 123 13.04 -8.79 -0.72
C ALA A 123 14.53 -8.45 -0.55
N HIS A 124 15.24 -9.27 0.22
CA HIS A 124 16.69 -9.14 0.42
C HIS A 124 17.44 -9.23 -0.92
N ALA A 125 17.10 -10.21 -1.77
CA ALA A 125 17.73 -10.39 -3.09
C ALA A 125 17.40 -9.23 -4.06
N LEU A 126 16.21 -8.63 -3.96
CA LEU A 126 15.80 -7.44 -4.72
C LEU A 126 16.41 -6.14 -4.19
N GLY A 127 17.03 -6.16 -2.99
CA GLY A 127 17.66 -4.99 -2.39
C GLY A 127 16.73 -4.08 -1.61
N THR A 128 15.54 -4.55 -1.22
CA THR A 128 14.64 -3.86 -0.31
C THR A 128 14.61 -4.51 1.08
N LYS A 129 14.22 -3.72 2.09
CA LYS A 129 14.07 -4.18 3.48
C LYS A 129 12.63 -4.02 3.99
N LEU A 130 11.72 -3.59 3.12
CA LEU A 130 10.33 -3.37 3.49
C LEU A 130 9.50 -4.57 3.06
N ILE A 131 8.77 -5.13 4.01
CA ILE A 131 7.75 -6.15 3.80
C ILE A 131 6.40 -5.51 4.06
N VAL A 132 5.46 -5.65 3.13
CA VAL A 132 4.08 -5.21 3.32
C VAL A 132 3.20 -6.42 3.61
N LEU A 133 2.38 -6.33 4.64
CA LEU A 133 1.40 -7.35 4.97
C LEU A 133 -0.01 -6.81 4.71
N TRP A 134 -0.58 -7.18 3.57
CA TRP A 134 -1.99 -7.02 3.31
C TRP A 134 -2.76 -8.21 3.88
N LEU A 135 -3.48 -7.97 4.97
CA LEU A 135 -4.10 -9.00 5.80
C LEU A 135 -5.53 -9.34 5.34
N ALA A 136 -5.75 -9.45 4.02
CA ALA A 136 -7.06 -9.52 3.38
C ALA A 136 -7.95 -10.68 3.85
N ARG A 137 -7.35 -11.84 4.17
CA ARG A 137 -8.08 -13.01 4.65
C ARG A 137 -8.06 -13.16 6.18
N GLU A 138 -7.37 -12.27 6.87
CA GLU A 138 -7.24 -12.31 8.34
C GLU A 138 -8.46 -11.66 8.99
N GLY A 139 -9.52 -12.42 9.08
CA GLY A 139 -10.82 -11.99 9.55
C GLY A 139 -11.84 -13.12 9.49
N THR A 140 -13.12 -12.79 9.47
CA THR A 140 -14.20 -13.79 9.47
C THR A 140 -15.47 -13.27 8.82
N TYR A 141 -16.26 -14.18 8.25
CA TYR A 141 -17.67 -13.98 7.90
C TYR A 141 -18.59 -14.36 9.07
N VAL A 142 -18.26 -15.43 9.77
CA VAL A 142 -19.02 -15.94 10.92
C VAL A 142 -18.13 -15.82 12.16
N ARG A 143 -18.52 -14.95 13.08
CA ARG A 143 -17.68 -14.58 14.23
C ARG A 143 -17.27 -15.74 15.10
N GLU A 144 -18.19 -16.68 15.31
CA GLU A 144 -18.00 -17.87 16.12
C GLU A 144 -17.04 -18.88 15.49
N SER A 145 -16.68 -18.70 14.22
CA SER A 145 -15.76 -19.61 13.54
C SER A 145 -14.30 -19.49 14.02
N LYS A 146 -13.93 -18.35 14.63
CA LYS A 146 -12.56 -18.08 15.10
C LYS A 146 -12.58 -17.34 16.44
N ASP A 147 -11.58 -17.61 17.27
CA ASP A 147 -11.30 -16.85 18.49
C ASP A 147 -10.46 -15.61 18.13
N SER A 148 -11.04 -14.42 18.25
CA SER A 148 -10.39 -13.15 17.88
C SER A 148 -9.14 -12.84 18.74
N LYS A 149 -9.13 -13.25 20.02
CA LYS A 149 -7.94 -13.10 20.86
C LYS A 149 -6.79 -13.97 20.35
N ARG A 150 -7.08 -15.25 20.08
CA ARG A 150 -6.10 -16.19 19.51
C ARG A 150 -5.64 -15.74 18.13
N SER A 151 -6.53 -15.22 17.30
CA SER A 151 -6.17 -14.67 15.97
C SER A 151 -5.16 -13.53 16.09
N THR A 152 -5.35 -12.63 17.06
CA THR A 152 -4.38 -11.57 17.36
C THR A 152 -3.03 -12.14 17.81
N GLU A 153 -3.04 -13.14 18.70
CA GLU A 153 -1.81 -13.81 19.15
C GLU A 153 -1.07 -14.50 18.00
N TYR A 154 -1.78 -15.12 17.07
CA TYR A 154 -1.19 -15.74 15.87
C TYR A 154 -0.57 -14.71 14.92
N LEU A 155 -1.20 -13.55 14.76
CA LEU A 155 -0.60 -12.44 13.98
C LEU A 155 0.70 -11.95 14.63
N VAL A 156 0.73 -11.77 15.94
CA VAL A 156 1.95 -11.39 16.67
C VAL A 156 3.03 -12.47 16.52
N GLU A 157 2.68 -13.76 16.65
CA GLU A 157 3.61 -14.86 16.43
C GLU A 157 4.22 -14.83 15.03
N ALA A 158 3.39 -14.69 13.99
CA ALA A 158 3.85 -14.64 12.60
C ALA A 158 4.81 -13.47 12.36
N ILE A 159 4.45 -12.27 12.81
CA ILE A 159 5.29 -11.08 12.71
C ILE A 159 6.62 -11.29 13.45
N ASN A 160 6.60 -11.85 14.67
CA ASN A 160 7.81 -12.12 15.43
C ASN A 160 8.73 -13.14 14.75
N ARG A 161 8.18 -14.15 14.07
CA ARG A 161 8.95 -15.11 13.27
C ARG A 161 9.64 -14.40 12.08
N MET A 162 8.94 -13.48 11.40
CA MET A 162 9.53 -12.66 10.34
C MET A 162 10.64 -11.75 10.86
N LEU A 163 10.41 -11.03 11.97
CA LEU A 163 11.39 -10.16 12.60
C LEU A 163 12.66 -10.90 13.08
N ALA A 164 12.49 -12.16 13.49
CA ALA A 164 13.61 -13.02 13.91
C ALA A 164 14.39 -13.59 12.70
N HIS A 165 13.74 -13.77 11.54
CA HIS A 165 14.35 -14.32 10.34
C HIS A 165 15.41 -13.39 9.75
N ASP A 166 15.13 -12.08 9.68
CA ASP A 166 16.07 -11.05 9.24
C ASP A 166 15.98 -9.81 10.14
N SER A 167 17.10 -9.45 10.78
CA SER A 167 17.17 -8.32 11.69
C SER A 167 17.14 -6.95 10.98
N SER A 168 17.28 -6.91 9.67
CA SER A 168 17.34 -5.67 8.87
C SER A 168 16.00 -5.23 8.30
N ILE A 169 14.98 -6.10 8.26
CA ILE A 169 13.68 -5.80 7.67
C ILE A 169 12.82 -4.90 8.55
N ARG A 170 11.92 -4.20 7.90
CA ARG A 170 10.78 -3.51 8.49
C ARG A 170 9.49 -4.09 7.91
N ILE A 171 8.45 -4.16 8.72
CA ILE A 171 7.14 -4.69 8.32
C ILE A 171 6.13 -3.55 8.37
N ALA A 172 5.47 -3.27 7.25
CA ALA A 172 4.36 -2.34 7.16
C ALA A 172 3.06 -3.15 7.03
N ILE A 173 2.18 -3.04 8.02
CA ILE A 173 0.85 -3.63 7.97
C ILE A 173 -0.04 -2.69 7.18
N GLU A 174 -0.77 -3.23 6.21
CA GLU A 174 -1.78 -2.51 5.44
C GLU A 174 -3.17 -2.85 5.99
N PRO A 175 -3.75 -1.95 6.80
CA PRO A 175 -5.06 -2.19 7.39
C PRO A 175 -6.17 -2.06 6.35
N LYS A 176 -7.17 -2.94 6.45
CA LYS A 176 -8.37 -2.92 5.62
C LYS A 176 -9.57 -3.36 6.46
N PRO A 177 -10.72 -2.64 6.42
CA PRO A 177 -11.84 -2.97 7.31
C PRO A 177 -12.63 -4.22 6.88
N ASN A 178 -12.72 -4.47 5.59
CA ASN A 178 -13.50 -5.54 4.97
C ASN A 178 -12.93 -5.91 3.60
N GLU A 179 -13.55 -6.91 2.94
CA GLU A 179 -13.20 -7.42 1.61
C GLU A 179 -11.77 -8.01 1.52
N PRO A 180 -11.69 -9.31 1.17
CA PRO A 180 -12.82 -10.22 0.85
C PRO A 180 -13.66 -10.66 2.06
N VAL A 181 -13.12 -10.63 3.27
CA VAL A 181 -13.89 -10.98 4.48
C VAL A 181 -14.82 -9.83 4.88
N ASP A 182 -15.90 -10.14 5.59
CA ASP A 182 -16.84 -9.11 6.05
C ASP A 182 -16.25 -8.23 7.16
N GLN A 183 -15.34 -8.81 7.97
CA GLN A 183 -14.70 -8.12 9.10
C GLN A 183 -13.25 -8.58 9.25
N ALA A 184 -12.32 -7.68 8.98
CA ALA A 184 -10.91 -7.90 9.21
C ALA A 184 -10.56 -7.70 10.70
N TYR A 185 -9.51 -8.41 11.17
CA TYR A 185 -8.99 -8.22 12.53
C TYR A 185 -8.19 -6.93 12.69
N ILE A 186 -7.61 -6.43 11.59
CA ILE A 186 -6.82 -5.19 11.59
C ILE A 186 -7.47 -4.16 10.65
N PRO A 187 -8.60 -3.55 11.06
CA PRO A 187 -9.41 -2.71 10.16
C PRO A 187 -8.90 -1.27 10.00
N THR A 188 -8.05 -0.75 10.90
CA THR A 188 -7.60 0.64 10.89
C THR A 188 -6.12 0.77 11.25
N THR A 189 -5.54 1.93 10.98
CA THR A 189 -4.16 2.30 11.37
C THR A 189 -3.91 2.12 12.86
N GLY A 190 -4.86 2.50 13.70
CA GLY A 190 -4.74 2.34 15.15
C GLY A 190 -4.61 0.88 15.57
N HIS A 191 -5.38 -0.05 14.96
CA HIS A 191 -5.26 -1.48 15.22
C HIS A 191 -3.89 -2.02 14.78
N ALA A 192 -3.40 -1.62 13.60
CA ALA A 192 -2.10 -2.05 13.10
C ALA A 192 -0.94 -1.57 13.99
N ILE A 193 -0.98 -0.32 14.45
CA ILE A 193 0.02 0.22 15.36
C ILE A 193 -0.04 -0.48 16.72
N ALA A 194 -1.24 -0.72 17.27
CA ALA A 194 -1.42 -1.46 18.52
C ALA A 194 -0.89 -2.89 18.42
N LEU A 195 -1.17 -3.59 17.32
CA LEU A 195 -0.61 -4.93 17.05
C LEU A 195 0.92 -4.87 17.01
N GLY A 196 1.51 -3.88 16.33
CA GLY A 196 2.95 -3.68 16.28
C GLY A 196 3.59 -3.49 17.66
N HIS A 197 2.90 -2.86 18.61
CA HIS A 197 3.37 -2.71 19.99
C HIS A 197 3.40 -4.03 20.79
N LEU A 198 2.67 -5.07 20.36
CA LEU A 198 2.70 -6.40 20.95
C LEU A 198 3.86 -7.26 20.40
N CYS A 199 4.50 -6.82 19.33
CA CYS A 199 5.59 -7.56 18.69
C CYS A 199 6.92 -7.40 19.43
N SER A 200 7.85 -8.31 19.20
CA SER A 200 9.16 -8.37 19.86
C SER A 200 10.07 -7.16 19.58
N ASP A 201 9.90 -6.53 18.41
CA ASP A 201 10.58 -5.29 18.05
C ASP A 201 9.59 -4.30 17.44
N PRO A 202 8.88 -3.54 18.30
CA PRO A 202 7.88 -2.59 17.83
C PRO A 202 8.44 -1.51 16.91
N ALA A 203 9.74 -1.20 16.98
CA ALA A 203 10.34 -0.15 16.13
C ALA A 203 10.32 -0.53 14.65
N ARG A 204 10.38 -1.81 14.35
CA ARG A 204 10.39 -2.35 12.98
C ARG A 204 9.01 -2.69 12.43
N VAL A 205 7.94 -2.50 13.18
CA VAL A 205 6.55 -2.70 12.72
C VAL A 205 5.86 -1.34 12.61
N GLY A 206 5.32 -1.05 11.44
CA GLY A 206 4.59 0.18 11.12
C GLY A 206 3.45 -0.11 10.17
N VAL A 207 3.05 0.88 9.41
CA VAL A 207 1.88 0.79 8.52
C VAL A 207 2.21 1.21 7.09
N ASN A 208 1.54 0.59 6.15
CA ASN A 208 1.27 1.08 4.82
C ASN A 208 -0.17 1.59 4.82
N ILE A 209 -0.39 2.88 4.60
CA ILE A 209 -1.74 3.45 4.60
C ILE A 209 -2.24 3.54 3.17
N GLU A 210 -3.30 2.79 2.89
CA GLU A 210 -4.04 2.94 1.65
C GLU A 210 -5.26 3.86 1.85
N SER A 211 -5.37 4.85 0.95
CA SER A 211 -6.43 5.86 1.02
C SER A 211 -7.82 5.24 0.97
N ALA A 212 -8.06 4.30 0.05
CA ALA A 212 -9.35 3.62 -0.09
C ALA A 212 -9.74 2.84 1.16
N HIS A 213 -8.79 2.15 1.77
CA HIS A 213 -9.04 1.37 2.99
C HIS A 213 -9.44 2.25 4.18
N ALA A 214 -8.79 3.40 4.36
CA ALA A 214 -9.17 4.36 5.38
C ALA A 214 -10.60 4.90 5.14
N ILE A 215 -10.93 5.25 3.90
CA ILE A 215 -12.27 5.73 3.52
C ILE A 215 -13.34 4.64 3.75
N LEU A 216 -13.07 3.39 3.40
CA LEU A 216 -13.97 2.26 3.67
C LEU A 216 -14.18 2.02 5.18
N ALA A 217 -13.18 2.33 6.00
CA ALA A 217 -13.28 2.31 7.46
C ALA A 217 -14.06 3.51 8.04
N GLY A 218 -14.50 4.45 7.20
CA GLY A 218 -15.18 5.69 7.62
C GLY A 218 -14.23 6.74 8.19
N LEU A 219 -12.95 6.68 7.85
CA LEU A 219 -11.88 7.56 8.35
C LEU A 219 -11.35 8.46 7.24
N ASP A 220 -10.72 9.59 7.62
CA ASP A 220 -10.00 10.43 6.67
C ASP A 220 -8.55 9.94 6.52
N PRO A 221 -8.08 9.64 5.29
CA PRO A 221 -6.72 9.15 5.08
C PRO A 221 -5.64 10.11 5.58
N SER A 222 -5.85 11.42 5.51
CA SER A 222 -4.85 12.39 5.99
C SER A 222 -4.71 12.38 7.52
N ASP A 223 -5.80 12.14 8.25
CA ASP A 223 -5.78 11.97 9.70
C ASP A 223 -5.07 10.67 10.10
N GLU A 224 -5.33 9.58 9.37
CA GLU A 224 -4.65 8.29 9.56
C GLU A 224 -3.13 8.42 9.31
N MET A 225 -2.73 9.13 8.25
CA MET A 225 -1.32 9.43 7.96
C MET A 225 -0.71 10.30 9.07
N GLY A 226 -1.41 11.34 9.53
CA GLY A 226 -0.99 12.19 10.63
C GLY A 226 -0.78 11.41 11.92
N PHE A 227 -1.71 10.51 12.25
CA PHE A 227 -1.61 9.61 13.40
C PHE A 227 -0.38 8.69 13.30
N ALA A 228 -0.17 8.06 12.14
CA ALA A 228 0.99 7.19 11.94
C ALA A 228 2.32 7.95 11.97
N LEU A 229 2.37 9.17 11.42
CA LEU A 229 3.54 10.06 11.50
C LEU A 229 3.86 10.45 12.95
N ALA A 230 2.86 10.79 13.76
CA ALA A 230 3.04 11.09 15.19
C ALA A 230 3.67 9.92 15.96
N HIS A 231 3.32 8.69 15.59
CA HIS A 231 3.89 7.46 16.13
C HIS A 231 5.22 7.04 15.47
N LYS A 232 5.71 7.74 14.44
CA LYS A 232 6.87 7.36 13.61
C LYS A 232 6.70 5.98 12.96
N LYS A 233 5.48 5.67 12.52
CA LYS A 233 5.07 4.37 12.02
C LYS A 233 4.58 4.38 10.57
N LEU A 234 4.54 5.53 9.90
CA LEU A 234 4.20 5.61 8.49
C LEU A 234 5.40 5.13 7.66
N PHE A 235 5.38 3.88 7.21
CA PHE A 235 6.49 3.25 6.48
C PHE A 235 6.27 3.28 4.97
N SER A 236 5.02 3.24 4.52
CA SER A 236 4.62 3.34 3.12
C SER A 236 3.22 3.94 3.02
N VAL A 237 2.84 4.38 1.84
CA VAL A 237 1.48 4.82 1.49
C VAL A 237 1.08 4.22 0.14
N HIS A 238 -0.20 3.85 0.02
CA HIS A 238 -0.87 3.53 -1.23
C HIS A 238 -1.94 4.59 -1.51
N LEU A 239 -1.64 5.51 -2.41
CA LEU A 239 -2.59 6.56 -2.76
C LEU A 239 -3.52 6.09 -3.88
N ASN A 240 -4.79 6.23 -3.63
CA ASN A 240 -5.89 6.03 -4.57
C ASN A 240 -7.08 6.88 -4.15
N ASP A 241 -8.27 6.59 -4.68
CA ASP A 241 -9.49 7.24 -4.28
C ASP A 241 -10.65 6.25 -4.21
N GLN A 242 -11.68 6.59 -3.43
CA GLN A 242 -12.76 5.68 -3.05
C GLN A 242 -14.06 6.45 -2.85
N ASN A 243 -15.17 5.86 -3.30
CA ASN A 243 -16.50 6.44 -3.17
C ASN A 243 -17.19 6.14 -1.83
N GLY A 244 -16.60 5.34 -0.95
CA GLY A 244 -17.15 4.95 0.35
C GLY A 244 -18.19 3.81 0.30
N ILE A 245 -18.41 3.21 -0.88
CA ILE A 245 -19.25 2.02 -1.02
C ILE A 245 -18.41 0.77 -0.69
N LYS A 246 -19.05 -0.32 -0.30
CA LYS A 246 -18.49 -1.56 0.25
C LYS A 246 -17.20 -2.09 -0.42
N PHE A 247 -17.09 -1.98 -1.75
CA PHE A 247 -15.99 -2.58 -2.51
C PHE A 247 -14.84 -1.61 -2.70
N ASP A 248 -13.63 -2.16 -2.67
CA ASP A 248 -12.43 -1.41 -2.99
C ASP A 248 -12.42 -0.98 -4.46
N ALA A 249 -12.46 0.32 -4.69
CA ALA A 249 -12.64 0.85 -6.02
C ALA A 249 -11.32 1.13 -6.75
N ASP A 250 -10.20 1.22 -6.04
CA ASP A 250 -8.85 1.53 -6.57
C ASP A 250 -8.87 2.61 -7.66
N ARG A 251 -9.61 3.70 -7.40
CA ARG A 251 -9.76 4.80 -8.35
C ARG A 251 -8.49 5.64 -8.42
N SER A 252 -8.30 6.29 -9.54
CA SER A 252 -7.21 7.25 -9.70
C SER A 252 -7.22 8.29 -8.58
N PHE A 253 -6.05 8.61 -8.03
CA PHE A 253 -5.91 9.56 -6.93
C PHE A 253 -6.54 10.92 -7.25
N GLY A 254 -7.37 11.43 -6.34
CA GLY A 254 -8.09 12.70 -6.46
C GLY A 254 -9.25 12.71 -7.47
N SER A 255 -9.69 11.54 -7.96
CA SER A 255 -10.75 11.46 -8.96
C SER A 255 -12.17 11.50 -8.39
N ILE A 256 -12.33 11.26 -7.10
CA ILE A 256 -13.61 11.28 -6.37
C ILE A 256 -13.66 12.49 -5.44
N ASP A 257 -12.63 12.67 -4.59
CA ASP A 257 -12.57 13.78 -3.63
C ASP A 257 -11.21 14.49 -3.70
N LEU A 258 -11.16 15.54 -4.51
CA LEU A 258 -9.94 16.32 -4.73
C LEU A 258 -9.43 16.99 -3.43
N ARG A 259 -10.34 17.41 -2.56
CA ARG A 259 -9.98 18.06 -1.30
C ARG A 259 -9.36 17.07 -0.31
N ARG A 260 -9.90 15.87 -0.23
CA ARG A 260 -9.31 14.78 0.55
C ARG A 260 -7.92 14.40 0.03
N ALA A 261 -7.76 14.33 -1.29
CA ALA A 261 -6.45 14.11 -1.91
C ALA A 261 -5.47 15.23 -1.57
N PHE A 262 -5.90 16.49 -1.62
CA PHE A 262 -5.09 17.65 -1.22
C PHE A 262 -4.63 17.56 0.24
N ASN A 263 -5.51 17.18 1.16
CA ASN A 263 -5.15 17.04 2.58
C ASN A 263 -4.07 15.96 2.79
N GLN A 264 -4.13 14.85 2.06
CA GLN A 264 -3.10 13.81 2.07
C GLN A 264 -1.75 14.33 1.57
N VAL A 265 -1.72 15.01 0.43
CA VAL A 265 -0.49 15.61 -0.10
C VAL A 265 0.10 16.60 0.89
N ARG A 266 -0.75 17.45 1.49
CA ARG A 266 -0.35 18.47 2.44
C ARG A 266 0.26 17.89 3.72
N ILE A 267 -0.33 16.85 4.32
CA ILE A 267 0.22 16.21 5.51
C ILE A 267 1.57 15.53 5.23
N LEU A 268 1.71 14.86 4.10
CA LEU A 268 2.96 14.22 3.68
C LEU A 268 4.08 15.25 3.46
N ASP A 269 3.79 16.36 2.76
CA ASP A 269 4.78 17.42 2.50
C ASP A 269 5.19 18.15 3.79
N ARG A 270 4.23 18.54 4.64
CA ARG A 270 4.49 19.26 5.90
C ARG A 270 5.35 18.47 6.88
N HIS A 271 5.26 17.16 6.88
CA HIS A 271 6.00 16.27 7.76
C HIS A 271 7.16 15.57 7.07
N ALA A 272 7.57 16.07 5.88
CA ALA A 272 8.75 15.63 5.14
C ALA A 272 8.77 14.11 4.87
N TYR A 273 7.59 13.48 4.63
CA TYR A 273 7.53 12.11 4.15
C TYR A 273 8.32 11.99 2.84
N GLY A 274 9.04 10.89 2.65
CA GLY A 274 9.94 10.69 1.51
C GLY A 274 11.39 11.15 1.76
N SER A 275 11.65 11.91 2.85
CA SER A 275 13.00 12.42 3.16
C SER A 275 14.00 11.33 3.56
N SER A 276 13.53 10.18 4.03
CA SER A 276 14.35 9.01 4.38
C SER A 276 14.39 7.96 3.27
N GLY A 277 13.82 8.28 2.09
CA GLY A 277 13.83 7.41 0.93
C GLY A 277 12.53 6.66 0.68
N GLU A 278 11.47 6.96 1.44
CA GLU A 278 10.13 6.42 1.22
C GLU A 278 9.59 6.84 -0.15
N PHE A 279 8.68 6.03 -0.70
CA PHE A 279 7.98 6.33 -1.95
C PHE A 279 6.55 6.79 -1.69
N VAL A 280 6.00 7.55 -2.61
CA VAL A 280 4.56 7.71 -2.79
C VAL A 280 4.10 6.57 -3.69
N GLY A 281 3.57 5.52 -3.06
CA GLY A 281 3.04 4.36 -3.74
C GLY A 281 1.62 4.62 -4.27
N LEU A 282 1.29 3.99 -5.37
CA LEU A 282 -0.06 3.94 -5.91
C LEU A 282 -0.58 2.51 -5.90
N ASP A 283 -1.84 2.33 -5.48
CA ASP A 283 -2.61 1.12 -5.73
C ASP A 283 -3.92 1.49 -6.42
N ILE A 284 -3.88 1.49 -7.74
CA ILE A 284 -4.95 1.95 -8.62
C ILE A 284 -5.05 1.06 -9.84
N LYS A 285 -6.22 0.92 -10.41
CA LYS A 285 -6.42 0.10 -11.61
C LYS A 285 -7.26 0.79 -12.70
N ALA A 286 -6.96 0.43 -13.94
CA ALA A 286 -7.76 0.84 -15.09
C ALA A 286 -9.14 0.18 -15.03
N MET A 287 -10.20 0.97 -15.14
CA MET A 287 -11.57 0.45 -15.19
C MET A 287 -11.73 -0.54 -16.34
N ARG A 288 -12.60 -1.53 -16.16
CA ARG A 288 -12.94 -2.55 -17.16
C ARG A 288 -13.34 -1.95 -18.50
N THR A 289 -14.03 -0.81 -18.48
CA THR A 289 -14.53 -0.09 -19.66
C THR A 289 -13.44 0.65 -20.46
N GLN A 290 -12.20 0.77 -19.95
CA GLN A 290 -11.12 1.47 -20.66
C GLN A 290 -10.48 0.59 -21.73
N LYS A 291 -10.14 1.18 -22.87
CA LYS A 291 -9.41 0.51 -23.94
C LYS A 291 -7.95 0.28 -23.57
N PHE A 292 -7.30 -0.64 -24.29
CA PHE A 292 -5.90 -1.03 -24.06
C PHE A 292 -4.92 0.16 -24.13
N ASP A 293 -5.03 0.99 -25.16
CA ASP A 293 -4.13 2.11 -25.43
C ASP A 293 -4.18 3.25 -24.38
N VAL A 294 -5.19 3.25 -23.50
CA VAL A 294 -5.34 4.22 -22.42
C VAL A 294 -5.23 3.59 -21.02
N SER A 295 -4.95 2.29 -20.95
CA SER A 295 -5.02 1.50 -19.70
C SER A 295 -3.92 1.81 -18.67
N THR A 296 -2.94 2.66 -18.98
CA THR A 296 -1.90 3.13 -18.06
C THR A 296 -2.04 4.60 -17.67
N LYS A 297 -2.99 5.34 -18.25
CA LYS A 297 -3.16 6.78 -17.98
C LYS A 297 -3.55 7.10 -16.55
N HIS A 298 -4.24 6.18 -15.87
CA HIS A 298 -4.57 6.33 -14.45
C HIS A 298 -3.31 6.52 -13.58
N LEU A 299 -2.19 5.85 -13.91
CA LEU A 299 -0.91 5.98 -13.22
C LEU A 299 -0.31 7.38 -13.40
N SER A 300 -0.07 7.81 -14.65
CA SER A 300 0.49 9.12 -14.93
C SER A 300 -0.42 10.27 -14.45
N ASN A 301 -1.74 10.11 -14.57
CA ASN A 301 -2.70 11.11 -14.12
C ASN A 301 -2.68 11.25 -12.59
N SER A 302 -2.67 10.15 -11.83
CA SER A 302 -2.60 10.17 -10.37
C SER A 302 -1.33 10.86 -9.88
N ARG A 303 -0.18 10.53 -10.49
CA ARG A 303 1.09 11.23 -10.22
C ARG A 303 0.99 12.72 -10.52
N THR A 304 0.40 13.10 -11.67
CA THR A 304 0.23 14.50 -12.06
C THR A 304 -0.67 15.23 -11.07
N VAL A 305 -1.78 14.64 -10.65
CA VAL A 305 -2.67 15.21 -9.62
C VAL A 305 -1.92 15.43 -8.33
N PHE A 306 -1.13 14.46 -7.86
CA PHE A 306 -0.31 14.63 -6.65
C PHE A 306 0.62 15.85 -6.78
N LEU A 307 1.35 15.97 -7.89
CA LEU A 307 2.29 17.07 -8.10
C LEU A 307 1.60 18.43 -8.20
N ASN A 308 0.45 18.52 -8.87
CA ASN A 308 -0.34 19.74 -8.94
C ASN A 308 -0.85 20.14 -7.55
N LEU A 309 -1.37 19.21 -6.76
CA LEU A 309 -1.82 19.46 -5.40
C LEU A 309 -0.67 19.85 -4.46
N LEU A 310 0.53 19.33 -4.70
CA LEU A 310 1.74 19.71 -4.00
C LEU A 310 2.12 21.18 -4.30
N GLU A 311 2.05 21.60 -5.55
CA GLU A 311 2.25 23.01 -5.93
C GLU A 311 1.23 23.93 -5.28
N VAL A 312 -0.06 23.56 -5.30
CA VAL A 312 -1.12 24.29 -4.58
C VAL A 312 -0.81 24.39 -3.10
N SER A 313 -0.48 23.26 -2.44
CA SER A 313 -0.15 23.24 -1.01
C SER A 313 1.01 24.16 -0.65
N ARG A 314 2.07 24.17 -1.45
CA ARG A 314 3.27 24.97 -1.24
C ARG A 314 3.07 26.46 -1.59
N GLY A 315 2.11 26.76 -2.47
CA GLY A 315 1.74 28.11 -2.87
C GLY A 315 0.83 28.84 -1.88
N LEU A 316 0.25 28.14 -0.90
CA LEU A 316 -0.63 28.76 0.08
C LEU A 316 0.11 29.73 1.01
N ASP A 317 -0.51 30.89 1.29
CA ASP A 317 -0.03 31.81 2.31
C ASP A 317 -0.31 31.25 3.72
N GLN A 318 0.71 30.62 4.32
CA GLN A 318 0.58 30.03 5.63
C GLN A 318 0.27 31.07 6.72
N LYS A 319 0.71 32.33 6.57
CA LYS A 319 0.41 33.39 7.55
C LYS A 319 -1.06 33.78 7.52
N ALA A 320 -1.64 33.85 6.33
CA ALA A 320 -3.08 34.08 6.17
C ALA A 320 -3.89 32.94 6.79
N ILE A 321 -3.49 31.69 6.51
CA ILE A 321 -4.12 30.51 7.13
C ILE A 321 -4.04 30.56 8.65
N ASP A 322 -2.87 30.82 9.22
CA ASP A 322 -2.67 30.88 10.68
C ASP A 322 -3.52 31.99 11.31
N ALA A 323 -3.67 33.13 10.63
CA ALA A 323 -4.54 34.23 11.09
C ALA A 323 -6.02 33.81 11.11
N LEU A 324 -6.50 33.15 10.06
CA LEU A 324 -7.88 32.65 10.00
C LEU A 324 -8.15 31.59 11.09
N ILE A 325 -7.20 30.69 11.32
CA ILE A 325 -7.27 29.69 12.40
C ILE A 325 -7.35 30.38 13.77
N ALA A 326 -6.50 31.37 14.02
CA ALA A 326 -6.49 32.12 15.28
C ALA A 326 -7.81 32.91 15.52
N ALA A 327 -8.39 33.45 14.45
CA ALA A 327 -9.69 34.10 14.46
C ALA A 327 -10.87 33.13 14.56
N ARG A 328 -10.65 31.82 14.32
CA ARG A 328 -11.68 30.81 14.13
C ARG A 328 -12.65 31.13 12.98
N ASP A 329 -12.13 31.85 11.97
CA ASP A 329 -12.86 32.17 10.76
C ASP A 329 -12.70 31.01 9.75
N TYR A 330 -13.43 29.93 10.02
CA TYR A 330 -13.31 28.69 9.25
C TYR A 330 -14.04 28.77 7.92
N GLU A 331 -15.02 29.67 7.76
CA GLU A 331 -15.69 29.91 6.49
C GLU A 331 -14.72 30.58 5.49
N GLU A 332 -13.99 31.59 5.89
CA GLU A 332 -12.97 32.22 5.04
C GLU A 332 -11.78 31.28 4.80
N LEU A 333 -11.38 30.47 5.77
CA LEU A 333 -10.37 29.43 5.59
C LEU A 333 -10.82 28.39 4.55
N ASP A 334 -12.08 27.97 4.64
CA ASP A 334 -12.68 27.02 3.67
C ASP A 334 -12.68 27.60 2.25
N LEU A 335 -13.12 28.85 2.11
CA LEU A 335 -13.14 29.57 0.84
C LEU A 335 -11.72 29.75 0.26
N LEU A 336 -10.72 30.07 1.09
CA LEU A 336 -9.32 30.18 0.69
C LEU A 336 -8.82 28.88 0.08
N ILE A 337 -9.06 27.76 0.74
CA ILE A 337 -8.63 26.42 0.23
C ILE A 337 -9.38 26.06 -1.06
N ILE A 338 -10.69 26.31 -1.12
CA ILE A 338 -11.50 26.05 -2.32
C ILE A 338 -10.97 26.89 -3.50
N ASN A 339 -10.72 28.17 -3.29
CA ASN A 339 -10.20 29.05 -4.34
C ASN A 339 -8.84 28.57 -4.85
N ALA A 340 -7.93 28.20 -3.96
CA ALA A 340 -6.63 27.65 -4.34
C ALA A 340 -6.75 26.36 -5.17
N LEU A 341 -7.66 25.45 -4.80
CA LEU A 341 -7.93 24.23 -5.55
C LEU A 341 -8.59 24.52 -6.91
N MET A 342 -9.30 25.63 -7.05
CA MET A 342 -9.89 26.09 -8.31
C MET A 342 -8.91 26.93 -9.17
N GLY A 343 -7.68 27.15 -8.71
CA GLY A 343 -6.68 27.97 -9.41
C GLY A 343 -6.99 29.48 -9.40
N LYS A 344 -7.64 29.99 -8.36
CA LYS A 344 -8.02 31.39 -8.18
C LYS A 344 -7.18 32.07 -7.13
#